data_a6afa84c4065adcbc2491b44a15a656f
#
_entry.id   a6afa84c4065adcbc2491b44a15a656f
#
_cell.length_a   1.000
_cell.length_b   1.000
_cell.length_c   1.000
_cell.angle_alpha   90.00
_cell.angle_beta   90.00
_cell.angle_gamma   90.00
#
_symmetry.space_group_name_H-M   'P 1'
#
loop_
_entity.id
_entity.type
_entity.pdbx_description
1 polymer ?
#
loop_
_entity_poly.entity_id
_entity_poly.type
_entity_poly.pdbx_seq_one_letter_code
_entity_poly.pdbx_strand_id
1 'polypeptide(L)'
;MIRNRKPYMGFFNNDLVGNTEIEPGKWYNVVWRYNKRNGEQAIFVNGKLDAISFGRPAYLGSDSLYVGFVNFSQSSNFVGVLDNLCIWSRVLSDKEILGLSNQLLDLHISNAITWLDVLGIGLILMVLVSIAYLGYRKVKEKPRQDEADAGTVAEEGIEDGIEEPDRSSQEMPEEIEKVPVLRNYIRLFGEFYVLDRDGNDITSLFTPKLKQLFILIMLHSSRGGFGISSKDLTRMIWGNDNPSKSTKSLRSVSILKLRKILERIDTVEVLFNANRYILQLSKDVYCDYLACLDWLKDKRVRTQPDFEYFYDIISKGEVFKGESFDWMDDFKSYICNSTVDVLSRFIDTYSIEDEADRVIQIADQILLNDPCNEEALLYKIKALIYQNNFKLARYVYDRFCALYQEMYGEAFTSSFEQVVPSSLMSQQSPQ
;
A
#
# COMPACT_ATOMS: atom_id res chain seq x y z
N MET A 1 8.71 19.80 -13.89
CA MET A 1 8.25 20.91 -13.00
C MET A 1 7.25 21.80 -13.72
N ILE A 2 6.54 22.66 -12.99
CA ILE A 2 5.75 23.75 -13.57
C ILE A 2 6.50 25.05 -13.28
N ARG A 3 6.79 25.85 -14.30
CA ARG A 3 7.48 27.14 -14.18
C ARG A 3 6.81 28.16 -15.08
N ASN A 4 6.52 29.35 -14.54
CA ASN A 4 5.80 30.39 -15.26
C ASN A 4 4.49 29.89 -15.90
N ARG A 5 3.73 29.08 -15.15
CA ARG A 5 2.47 28.43 -15.58
C ARG A 5 2.61 27.46 -16.77
N LYS A 6 3.82 27.02 -17.13
CA LYS A 6 4.03 26.03 -18.19
C LYS A 6 4.71 24.77 -17.67
N PRO A 7 4.41 23.59 -18.23
CA PRO A 7 5.14 22.37 -17.94
C PRO A 7 6.59 22.50 -18.40
N TYR A 8 7.52 22.03 -17.57
CA TYR A 8 8.93 22.16 -17.83
C TYR A 8 9.62 20.81 -17.58
N MET A 9 10.44 20.37 -18.51
CA MET A 9 11.33 19.22 -18.34
C MET A 9 12.76 19.73 -18.32
N GLY A 10 13.29 19.93 -17.08
CA GLY A 10 14.60 20.54 -16.86
C GLY A 10 15.70 19.49 -16.87
N PHE A 11 16.67 19.65 -17.77
CA PHE A 11 17.91 18.91 -17.81
C PHE A 11 19.05 19.92 -17.92
N PHE A 12 19.56 20.41 -16.84
CA PHE A 12 20.56 21.46 -16.70
C PHE A 12 21.13 22.00 -18.04
N ASN A 13 20.80 23.26 -18.39
CA ASN A 13 21.09 23.92 -19.69
C ASN A 13 20.49 23.26 -20.93
N ASN A 14 19.51 22.39 -20.77
CA ASN A 14 18.92 21.63 -21.87
C ASN A 14 17.42 21.35 -21.60
N ASP A 15 16.72 22.42 -21.26
CA ASP A 15 15.33 22.35 -20.84
C ASP A 15 14.38 22.28 -22.03
N LEU A 16 13.32 21.50 -21.90
CA LEU A 16 12.17 21.51 -22.80
C LEU A 16 11.01 22.20 -22.08
N VAL A 17 10.40 23.18 -22.73
CA VAL A 17 9.25 23.94 -22.23
C VAL A 17 8.00 23.53 -22.97
N GLY A 18 6.94 23.21 -22.24
CA GLY A 18 5.63 22.96 -22.83
C GLY A 18 4.94 24.22 -23.36
N ASN A 19 3.98 24.03 -24.21
CA ASN A 19 3.20 25.12 -24.83
C ASN A 19 1.96 25.47 -24.00
N THR A 20 1.34 24.47 -23.35
CA THR A 20 0.09 24.63 -22.59
C THR A 20 0.31 25.50 -21.34
N GLU A 21 -0.54 26.49 -21.15
CA GLU A 21 -0.60 27.29 -19.95
C GLU A 21 -1.47 26.62 -18.89
N ILE A 22 -0.88 26.30 -17.75
CA ILE A 22 -1.55 25.67 -16.60
C ILE A 22 -2.30 26.73 -15.80
N GLU A 23 -3.62 26.59 -15.73
CA GLU A 23 -4.49 27.51 -14.99
C GLU A 23 -4.70 27.03 -13.55
N PRO A 24 -4.64 27.91 -12.54
CA PRO A 24 -5.00 27.55 -11.17
C PRO A 24 -6.44 27.03 -11.06
N GLY A 25 -6.65 26.08 -10.15
CA GLY A 25 -7.98 25.51 -9.89
C GLY A 25 -8.47 24.48 -10.92
N LYS A 26 -7.65 24.13 -11.90
CA LYS A 26 -7.97 23.07 -12.88
C LYS A 26 -7.03 21.87 -12.68
N TRP A 27 -7.56 20.68 -12.91
CA TRP A 27 -6.78 19.46 -12.98
C TRP A 27 -6.17 19.25 -14.35
N TYR A 28 -4.92 18.84 -14.37
CA TYR A 28 -4.18 18.48 -15.57
C TYR A 28 -3.46 17.17 -15.35
N ASN A 29 -3.56 16.27 -16.33
CA ASN A 29 -2.64 15.14 -16.42
C ASN A 29 -1.40 15.60 -17.17
N VAL A 30 -0.22 15.50 -16.53
CA VAL A 30 1.06 15.91 -17.14
C VAL A 30 2.02 14.73 -17.13
N VAL A 31 2.53 14.37 -18.30
CA VAL A 31 3.52 13.29 -18.45
C VAL A 31 4.81 13.86 -19.02
N TRP A 32 5.92 13.55 -18.38
CA TRP A 32 7.27 13.78 -18.85
C TRP A 32 7.86 12.46 -19.31
N ARG A 33 8.17 12.33 -20.60
CA ARG A 33 8.78 11.14 -21.20
C ARG A 33 10.20 11.43 -21.62
N TYR A 34 11.13 10.58 -21.20
CA TYR A 34 12.52 10.64 -21.62
C TYR A 34 12.96 9.30 -22.21
N ASN A 35 13.57 9.32 -23.37
CA ASN A 35 14.13 8.15 -24.03
C ASN A 35 15.64 8.33 -24.22
N LYS A 36 16.42 7.60 -23.40
CA LYS A 36 17.88 7.65 -23.41
C LYS A 36 18.50 7.23 -24.76
N ARG A 37 17.81 6.37 -25.54
CA ARG A 37 18.37 5.80 -26.77
C ARG A 37 18.53 6.85 -27.89
N ASN A 38 17.59 7.78 -28.01
CA ASN A 38 17.57 8.80 -29.06
C ASN A 38 17.61 10.24 -28.51
N GLY A 39 17.78 10.41 -27.20
CA GLY A 39 17.76 11.70 -26.54
C GLY A 39 16.43 12.44 -26.63
N GLU A 40 15.31 11.71 -26.75
CA GLU A 40 13.98 12.30 -26.79
C GLU A 40 13.60 12.83 -25.40
N GLN A 41 13.15 14.07 -25.37
CA GLN A 41 12.40 14.68 -24.27
C GLN A 41 11.01 15.06 -24.80
N ALA A 42 9.94 14.59 -24.17
CA ALA A 42 8.58 14.91 -24.56
C ALA A 42 7.72 15.24 -23.35
N ILE A 43 6.86 16.24 -23.50
CA ILE A 43 5.86 16.65 -22.52
C ILE A 43 4.49 16.39 -23.12
N PHE A 44 3.61 15.76 -22.36
CA PHE A 44 2.21 15.56 -22.71
C PHE A 44 1.33 16.25 -21.67
N VAL A 45 0.28 16.90 -22.13
CA VAL A 45 -0.75 17.49 -21.26
C VAL A 45 -2.11 16.91 -21.66
N ASN A 46 -2.82 16.36 -20.69
CA ASN A 46 -4.12 15.70 -20.90
C ASN A 46 -4.07 14.65 -22.03
N GLY A 47 -3.00 13.84 -22.03
CA GLY A 47 -2.77 12.77 -23.00
C GLY A 47 -2.32 13.20 -24.39
N LYS A 48 -2.21 14.50 -24.67
CA LYS A 48 -1.77 15.05 -25.97
C LYS A 48 -0.34 15.55 -25.89
N LEU A 49 0.42 15.32 -26.95
CA LEU A 49 1.78 15.83 -27.07
C LEU A 49 1.77 17.36 -27.06
N ASP A 50 2.46 17.95 -26.08
CA ASP A 50 2.55 19.39 -25.85
C ASP A 50 3.86 20.00 -26.35
N ALA A 51 4.97 19.28 -26.11
CA ALA A 51 6.29 19.65 -26.63
C ALA A 51 7.17 18.41 -26.78
N ILE A 52 8.07 18.44 -27.78
CA ILE A 52 9.03 17.35 -28.02
C ILE A 52 10.35 17.89 -28.53
N SER A 53 11.46 17.27 -28.15
CA SER A 53 12.79 17.52 -28.67
C SER A 53 13.59 16.23 -28.72
N PHE A 54 14.55 16.13 -29.65
CA PHE A 54 15.40 14.94 -29.85
C PHE A 54 16.89 15.31 -29.75
N GLY A 55 17.74 14.29 -29.69
CA GLY A 55 19.19 14.46 -29.65
C GLY A 55 19.71 15.15 -28.39
N ARG A 56 18.94 15.12 -27.33
CA ARG A 56 19.31 15.72 -26.05
C ARG A 56 20.36 14.85 -25.34
N PRO A 57 21.32 15.45 -24.59
CA PRO A 57 22.28 14.72 -23.79
C PRO A 57 21.63 13.78 -22.79
N ALA A 58 22.38 12.76 -22.37
CA ALA A 58 21.91 11.84 -21.36
C ALA A 58 21.66 12.55 -20.04
N TYR A 59 20.58 12.14 -19.33
CA TYR A 59 20.33 12.60 -17.98
C TYR A 59 21.44 12.16 -17.02
N LEU A 60 21.98 13.10 -16.26
CA LEU A 60 23.08 12.92 -15.30
C LEU A 60 22.63 13.21 -13.86
N GLY A 61 21.34 13.05 -13.57
CA GLY A 61 20.78 13.32 -12.24
C GLY A 61 21.18 12.32 -11.17
N SER A 62 20.94 12.66 -9.91
CA SER A 62 21.12 11.80 -8.76
C SER A 62 19.98 10.75 -8.66
N ASP A 63 20.14 9.77 -7.77
CA ASP A 63 19.17 8.71 -7.53
C ASP A 63 17.91 9.17 -6.76
N SER A 64 17.87 10.42 -6.30
CA SER A 64 16.76 10.97 -5.52
C SER A 64 15.78 11.75 -6.38
N LEU A 65 14.49 11.46 -6.22
CA LEU A 65 13.39 12.19 -6.84
C LEU A 65 12.65 13.02 -5.78
N TYR A 66 12.57 14.32 -6.01
CA TYR A 66 11.81 15.24 -5.17
C TYR A 66 10.50 15.62 -5.87
N VAL A 67 9.38 15.50 -5.17
CA VAL A 67 8.05 15.84 -5.70
C VAL A 67 7.50 17.04 -4.95
N GLY A 68 7.16 18.10 -5.68
CA GLY A 68 6.62 19.33 -5.10
C GLY A 68 7.63 20.21 -4.35
N PHE A 69 8.88 19.79 -4.28
CA PHE A 69 9.94 20.44 -3.51
C PHE A 69 11.19 20.69 -4.37
N VAL A 70 11.90 21.80 -4.10
CA VAL A 70 13.18 22.14 -4.73
C VAL A 70 14.20 22.42 -3.65
N ASN A 71 15.26 21.64 -3.61
CA ASN A 71 16.25 21.66 -2.52
C ASN A 71 17.06 22.96 -2.38
N PHE A 72 17.03 23.86 -3.38
CA PHE A 72 17.85 25.08 -3.37
C PHE A 72 17.03 26.38 -3.28
N SER A 73 15.70 26.33 -3.19
CA SER A 73 14.86 27.52 -3.06
C SER A 73 13.48 27.19 -2.48
N GLN A 74 13.21 27.67 -1.25
CA GLN A 74 11.90 27.52 -0.61
C GLN A 74 10.76 28.24 -1.37
N SER A 75 11.09 29.29 -2.13
CA SER A 75 10.09 30.03 -2.91
C SER A 75 9.65 29.34 -4.19
N SER A 76 10.25 28.21 -4.55
CA SER A 76 9.98 27.45 -5.77
C SER A 76 9.21 26.15 -5.53
N ASN A 77 8.69 25.94 -4.33
CA ASN A 77 7.89 24.76 -4.01
C ASN A 77 6.55 24.81 -4.74
N PHE A 78 6.05 23.63 -5.11
CA PHE A 78 4.73 23.52 -5.72
C PHE A 78 3.64 23.75 -4.66
N VAL A 79 2.73 24.67 -4.96
CA VAL A 79 1.55 24.93 -4.13
C VAL A 79 0.32 24.42 -4.90
N GLY A 80 -0.24 23.32 -4.45
CA GLY A 80 -1.37 22.69 -5.13
C GLY A 80 -1.62 21.27 -4.61
N VAL A 81 -2.46 20.53 -5.32
CA VAL A 81 -2.77 19.12 -5.04
C VAL A 81 -2.16 18.28 -6.15
N LEU A 82 -1.45 17.22 -5.76
CA LEU A 82 -0.91 16.20 -6.66
C LEU A 82 -1.64 14.88 -6.37
N ASP A 83 -2.00 14.18 -7.43
CA ASP A 83 -2.66 12.89 -7.35
C ASP A 83 -2.11 11.94 -8.42
N ASN A 84 -2.22 10.63 -8.19
CA ASN A 84 -1.88 9.58 -9.16
C ASN A 84 -0.46 9.70 -9.74
N LEU A 85 0.55 9.97 -8.88
CA LEU A 85 1.93 9.99 -9.32
C LEU A 85 2.40 8.59 -9.71
N CYS A 86 2.83 8.42 -10.95
CA CYS A 86 3.33 7.17 -11.49
C CYS A 86 4.69 7.35 -12.16
N ILE A 87 5.58 6.36 -12.03
CA ILE A 87 6.89 6.34 -12.67
C ILE A 87 7.07 5.00 -13.37
N TRP A 88 7.45 5.04 -14.64
CA TRP A 88 7.71 3.85 -15.45
C TRP A 88 9.20 3.76 -15.79
N SER A 89 9.78 2.58 -15.67
CA SER A 89 11.15 2.28 -16.07
C SER A 89 11.31 2.08 -17.58
N ARG A 90 10.23 2.22 -18.36
CA ARG A 90 10.20 2.11 -19.83
C ARG A 90 9.57 3.34 -20.47
N VAL A 91 9.86 3.55 -21.73
CA VAL A 91 9.19 4.58 -22.55
C VAL A 91 7.76 4.13 -22.85
N LEU A 92 6.78 4.93 -22.46
CA LEU A 92 5.37 4.73 -22.84
C LEU A 92 5.12 5.25 -24.26
N SER A 93 4.32 4.53 -25.02
CA SER A 93 3.82 5.02 -26.32
C SER A 93 2.78 6.13 -26.13
N ASP A 94 2.56 6.94 -27.17
CA ASP A 94 1.56 8.01 -27.15
C ASP A 94 0.14 7.48 -26.90
N LYS A 95 -0.16 6.26 -27.40
CA LYS A 95 -1.44 5.59 -27.17
C LYS A 95 -1.64 5.18 -25.70
N GLU A 96 -0.58 4.68 -25.05
CA GLU A 96 -0.62 4.36 -23.62
C GLU A 96 -0.81 5.61 -22.78
N ILE A 97 -0.10 6.70 -23.10
CA ILE A 97 -0.23 7.99 -22.42
C ILE A 97 -1.64 8.54 -22.55
N LEU A 98 -2.22 8.50 -23.77
CA LEU A 98 -3.60 8.94 -23.99
C LEU A 98 -4.60 8.07 -23.22
N GLY A 99 -4.42 6.75 -23.21
CA GLY A 99 -5.29 5.83 -22.48
C GLY A 99 -5.27 6.09 -20.97
N LEU A 100 -4.08 6.25 -20.40
CA LEU A 100 -3.91 6.58 -18.96
C LEU A 100 -4.54 7.94 -18.64
N SER A 101 -4.33 8.95 -19.46
CA SER A 101 -4.91 10.29 -19.27
C SER A 101 -6.43 10.27 -19.26
N ASN A 102 -7.05 9.55 -20.18
CA ASN A 102 -8.51 9.44 -20.23
C ASN A 102 -9.06 8.73 -18.97
N GLN A 103 -8.45 7.62 -18.54
CA GLN A 103 -8.87 6.91 -17.33
C GLN A 103 -8.77 7.80 -16.08
N LEU A 104 -7.69 8.57 -15.94
CA LEU A 104 -7.45 9.44 -14.78
C LEU A 104 -8.38 10.67 -14.78
N LEU A 105 -8.67 11.24 -15.95
CA LEU A 105 -9.59 12.36 -16.07
C LEU A 105 -11.04 11.94 -15.84
N ASP A 106 -11.45 10.77 -16.33
CA ASP A 106 -12.79 10.22 -16.12
C ASP A 106 -13.08 9.94 -14.66
N LEU A 107 -12.08 9.48 -13.88
CA LEU A 107 -12.20 9.30 -12.43
C LEU A 107 -12.47 10.60 -11.68
N HIS A 108 -11.98 11.73 -12.15
CA HIS A 108 -12.23 13.05 -11.57
C HIS A 108 -13.59 13.66 -11.98
N ILE A 109 -14.06 13.35 -13.18
CA ILE A 109 -15.33 13.86 -13.70
C ILE A 109 -16.52 13.05 -13.14
N SER A 110 -16.33 11.76 -12.83
CA SER A 110 -17.41 10.88 -12.36
C SER A 110 -17.93 11.21 -10.95
N ASN A 111 -17.30 12.09 -10.20
CA ASN A 111 -17.77 12.54 -8.88
C ASN A 111 -18.62 13.83 -8.89
N ALA A 112 -18.79 14.47 -10.04
CA ALA A 112 -19.76 15.55 -10.18
C ALA A 112 -21.12 14.90 -10.49
N ILE A 113 -21.99 14.83 -9.49
CA ILE A 113 -23.40 14.48 -9.70
C ILE A 113 -23.92 15.45 -10.75
N THR A 114 -24.12 14.96 -11.97
CA THR A 114 -24.69 15.78 -13.02
C THR A 114 -26.17 16.02 -12.71
N TRP A 115 -26.72 17.17 -13.14
CA TRP A 115 -28.14 17.43 -12.97
C TRP A 115 -29.04 16.38 -13.67
N LEU A 116 -28.47 15.63 -14.64
CA LEU A 116 -29.10 14.46 -15.27
C LEU A 116 -29.26 13.28 -14.30
N ASP A 117 -28.29 13.07 -13.40
CA ASP A 117 -28.39 12.04 -12.35
C ASP A 117 -29.49 12.39 -11.35
N VAL A 118 -29.62 13.66 -10.99
CA VAL A 118 -30.69 14.16 -10.13
C VAL A 118 -32.07 13.99 -10.77
N LEU A 119 -32.18 14.26 -12.06
CA LEU A 119 -33.41 14.02 -12.85
C LEU A 119 -33.73 12.54 -12.94
N GLY A 120 -32.72 11.68 -13.17
CA GLY A 120 -32.86 10.22 -13.20
C GLY A 120 -33.40 9.67 -11.87
N ILE A 121 -32.83 10.10 -10.75
CA ILE A 121 -33.27 9.71 -9.39
C ILE A 121 -34.70 10.22 -9.14
N GLY A 122 -35.01 11.43 -9.54
CA GLY A 122 -36.36 12.02 -9.42
C GLY A 122 -37.41 11.22 -10.20
N LEU A 123 -37.07 10.76 -11.40
CA LEU A 123 -37.95 9.95 -12.25
C LEU A 123 -38.20 8.55 -11.67
N ILE A 124 -37.17 7.92 -11.12
CA ILE A 124 -37.27 6.62 -10.42
C ILE A 124 -38.18 6.75 -9.18
N LEU A 125 -38.01 7.81 -8.40
CA LEU A 125 -38.86 8.05 -7.23
C LEU A 125 -40.31 8.27 -7.63
N MET A 126 -40.61 9.00 -8.70
CA MET A 126 -41.93 9.20 -9.22
C MET A 126 -42.59 7.89 -9.67
N VAL A 127 -41.85 7.01 -10.33
CA VAL A 127 -42.35 5.67 -10.73
C VAL A 127 -42.67 4.83 -9.51
N LEU A 128 -41.77 4.81 -8.51
CA LEU A 128 -42.00 4.06 -7.25
C LEU A 128 -43.24 4.57 -6.49
N VAL A 129 -43.46 5.88 -6.41
CA VAL A 129 -44.65 6.45 -5.81
C VAL A 129 -45.93 6.07 -6.58
N SER A 130 -45.85 6.07 -7.93
CA SER A 130 -46.93 5.65 -8.80
C SER A 130 -47.31 4.18 -8.61
N ILE A 131 -46.29 3.29 -8.50
CA ILE A 131 -46.50 1.85 -8.23
C ILE A 131 -47.13 1.66 -6.83
N ALA A 132 -46.62 2.36 -5.83
CA ALA A 132 -47.18 2.32 -4.48
C ALA A 132 -48.61 2.80 -4.44
N TYR A 133 -48.94 3.86 -5.15
CA TYR A 133 -50.30 4.38 -5.28
C TYR A 133 -51.24 3.42 -5.98
N LEU A 134 -50.83 2.79 -7.08
CA LEU A 134 -51.61 1.78 -7.78
C LEU A 134 -51.81 0.52 -6.93
N GLY A 135 -50.77 0.11 -6.17
CA GLY A 135 -50.86 -0.98 -5.18
C GLY A 135 -51.88 -0.68 -4.08
N TYR A 136 -51.83 0.53 -3.50
CA TYR A 136 -52.78 1.00 -2.50
C TYR A 136 -54.23 1.01 -3.02
N ARG A 137 -54.42 1.45 -4.28
CA ARG A 137 -55.73 1.46 -4.92
C ARG A 137 -56.29 0.04 -5.17
N LYS A 138 -55.43 -0.92 -5.57
CA LYS A 138 -55.79 -2.33 -5.74
C LYS A 138 -56.17 -3.03 -4.44
N VAL A 139 -55.57 -2.65 -3.32
CA VAL A 139 -55.89 -3.22 -1.99
C VAL A 139 -57.23 -2.69 -1.50
N LYS A 140 -57.65 -1.48 -1.91
CA LYS A 140 -58.93 -0.86 -1.50
C LYS A 140 -60.14 -1.34 -2.31
N GLU A 141 -59.94 -2.05 -3.42
CA GLU A 141 -60.98 -2.50 -4.36
C GLU A 141 -61.25 -4.02 -4.32
N LYS A 142 -60.74 -4.78 -3.31
CA LYS A 142 -61.12 -6.19 -3.15
C LYS A 142 -62.34 -6.32 -2.25
N PRO A 143 -63.49 -6.81 -2.80
CA PRO A 143 -64.59 -7.32 -1.95
C PRO A 143 -64.18 -8.70 -1.42
N ARG A 144 -64.57 -8.92 -0.17
CA ARG A 144 -64.55 -10.23 0.49
C ARG A 144 -65.45 -11.20 -0.27
N GLN A 145 -64.91 -12.37 -0.59
CA GLN A 145 -65.74 -13.59 -0.71
C GLN A 145 -64.93 -14.80 -0.28
N ASP A 146 -65.70 -15.62 0.43
CA ASP A 146 -65.37 -16.73 1.31
C ASP A 146 -65.00 -18.02 0.57
N GLU A 147 -64.26 -18.82 1.30
CA GLU A 147 -64.24 -20.31 1.41
C GLU A 147 -64.67 -21.20 0.24
N ALA A 148 -63.89 -22.15 -0.14
CA ALA A 148 -64.03 -23.59 0.14
C ALA A 148 -63.21 -24.47 -0.78
N ASP A 149 -62.53 -25.35 -0.15
CA ASP A 149 -62.46 -26.78 -0.31
C ASP A 149 -61.59 -27.46 -1.40
N ALA A 150 -60.68 -28.24 -0.87
CA ALA A 150 -60.29 -29.62 -1.07
C ALA A 150 -59.99 -30.21 -2.48
N GLY A 151 -58.91 -30.96 -2.50
CA GLY A 151 -58.83 -32.19 -3.32
C GLY A 151 -57.53 -32.41 -4.06
N THR A 152 -56.66 -33.09 -3.44
CA THR A 152 -56.00 -34.39 -3.64
C THR A 152 -55.66 -34.88 -5.06
N VAL A 153 -54.49 -35.64 -5.10
CA VAL A 153 -54.11 -36.77 -5.96
C VAL A 153 -53.24 -36.42 -7.17
N ALA A 154 -51.96 -36.72 -7.11
CA ALA A 154 -51.18 -37.93 -7.34
C ALA A 154 -50.84 -38.25 -8.82
N GLU A 155 -49.55 -38.44 -8.97
CA GLU A 155 -48.81 -39.54 -9.60
C GLU A 155 -48.52 -39.58 -11.10
N GLU A 156 -47.31 -40.07 -11.29
CA GLU A 156 -46.66 -40.83 -12.38
C GLU A 156 -46.07 -40.01 -13.52
N GLY A 157 -44.76 -39.97 -13.75
CA GLY A 157 -43.82 -41.10 -13.91
C GLY A 157 -43.67 -41.48 -15.39
N ILE A 158 -42.50 -41.37 -15.97
CA ILE A 158 -41.94 -42.32 -16.97
C ILE A 158 -40.50 -41.88 -17.31
N GLU A 159 -39.58 -42.78 -17.07
CA GLU A 159 -38.22 -42.90 -17.58
C GLU A 159 -38.22 -43.05 -19.11
N ASP A 160 -37.14 -42.61 -19.76
CA ASP A 160 -36.45 -43.41 -20.76
C ASP A 160 -35.04 -42.84 -21.01
N GLY A 161 -34.10 -43.76 -20.88
CA GLY A 161 -32.68 -43.54 -21.10
C GLY A 161 -32.29 -43.72 -22.58
N ILE A 162 -31.17 -43.20 -22.93
CA ILE A 162 -30.35 -43.66 -24.07
C ILE A 162 -28.87 -43.62 -23.68
N GLU A 163 -28.24 -44.75 -23.93
CA GLU A 163 -26.87 -45.18 -23.65
C GLU A 163 -25.79 -44.38 -24.39
N GLU A 164 -24.59 -44.41 -23.79
CA GLU A 164 -23.28 -44.00 -24.32
C GLU A 164 -22.86 -44.70 -25.64
N PRO A 165 -21.80 -44.21 -26.28
CA PRO A 165 -20.60 -45.02 -26.30
C PRO A 165 -19.28 -44.30 -25.96
N ASP A 166 -18.58 -44.97 -25.09
CA ASP A 166 -17.15 -45.11 -24.88
C ASP A 166 -16.22 -44.60 -26.00
N ARG A 167 -15.34 -43.68 -25.65
CA ARG A 167 -14.00 -43.53 -26.28
C ARG A 167 -12.96 -43.17 -25.22
N SER A 168 -12.29 -44.20 -24.78
CA SER A 168 -11.00 -44.15 -24.13
C SER A 168 -10.00 -43.28 -24.90
N SER A 169 -9.55 -42.20 -24.30
CA SER A 169 -8.27 -41.60 -24.58
C SER A 169 -7.65 -41.28 -23.24
N GLN A 170 -6.62 -42.02 -22.92
CA GLN A 170 -5.74 -41.75 -21.78
C GLN A 170 -5.04 -40.40 -21.99
N GLU A 171 -5.50 -39.41 -21.30
CA GLU A 171 -4.71 -38.21 -21.02
C GLU A 171 -4.17 -38.34 -19.60
N MET A 172 -2.83 -38.37 -19.49
CA MET A 172 -2.11 -38.24 -18.26
C MET A 172 -2.55 -36.93 -17.59
N PRO A 173 -2.81 -36.91 -16.29
CA PRO A 173 -2.99 -35.64 -15.59
C PRO A 173 -1.62 -34.97 -15.49
N GLU A 174 -1.39 -33.90 -16.25
CA GLU A 174 -0.47 -32.84 -15.82
C GLU A 174 -1.03 -32.28 -14.51
N GLU A 175 -0.48 -32.72 -13.42
CA GLU A 175 -0.65 -32.13 -12.12
C GLU A 175 0.02 -30.74 -12.18
N ILE A 176 -0.72 -29.76 -12.70
CA ILE A 176 -0.36 -28.36 -12.55
C ILE A 176 -0.42 -28.11 -11.05
N GLU A 177 0.74 -28.06 -10.40
CA GLU A 177 0.89 -27.54 -9.04
C GLU A 177 0.15 -26.19 -8.98
N LYS A 178 -1.05 -26.18 -8.45
CA LYS A 178 -1.84 -24.97 -8.23
C LYS A 178 -1.06 -24.15 -7.21
N VAL A 179 -0.35 -23.14 -7.70
CA VAL A 179 0.21 -22.09 -6.84
C VAL A 179 -0.93 -21.65 -5.91
N PRO A 180 -0.76 -21.75 -4.59
CA PRO A 180 -1.84 -21.42 -3.67
C PRO A 180 -2.21 -19.94 -3.87
N VAL A 181 -3.44 -19.70 -4.30
CA VAL A 181 -3.95 -18.33 -4.47
C VAL A 181 -4.00 -17.70 -3.08
N LEU A 182 -3.18 -16.70 -2.87
CA LEU A 182 -3.17 -15.93 -1.63
C LEU A 182 -4.54 -15.23 -1.49
N ARG A 183 -5.22 -15.43 -0.36
CA ARG A 183 -6.56 -14.89 -0.09
C ARG A 183 -6.70 -14.52 1.38
N ASN A 184 -7.68 -13.66 1.72
CA ASN A 184 -7.89 -13.18 3.07
C ASN A 184 -6.59 -12.67 3.69
N TYR A 185 -5.90 -11.80 2.96
CA TYR A 185 -4.54 -11.38 3.28
C TYR A 185 -4.48 -9.88 3.52
N ILE A 186 -3.89 -9.46 4.64
CA ILE A 186 -3.70 -8.06 5.01
C ILE A 186 -2.20 -7.83 5.26
N ARG A 187 -1.61 -6.91 4.52
CA ARG A 187 -0.20 -6.54 4.64
C ARG A 187 -0.06 -5.12 5.15
N LEU A 188 0.76 -4.96 6.18
CA LEU A 188 1.08 -3.69 6.84
C LEU A 188 2.59 -3.43 6.93
N PHE A 189 3.41 -4.43 6.58
CA PHE A 189 4.83 -4.25 6.32
C PHE A 189 5.04 -3.91 4.84
N GLY A 190 5.77 -2.82 4.56
CA GLY A 190 5.87 -2.26 3.21
C GLY A 190 4.59 -1.56 2.79
N GLU A 191 4.21 -1.69 1.52
CA GLU A 191 2.99 -1.07 1.01
C GLU A 191 1.74 -1.74 1.59
N PHE A 192 0.77 -0.94 2.03
CA PHE A 192 -0.53 -1.43 2.48
C PHE A 192 -1.21 -2.21 1.36
N TYR A 193 -1.60 -3.45 1.64
CA TYR A 193 -2.16 -4.34 0.63
C TYR A 193 -3.19 -5.28 1.24
N VAL A 194 -4.34 -5.44 0.57
CA VAL A 194 -5.44 -6.27 1.08
C VAL A 194 -6.03 -7.11 -0.04
N LEU A 195 -6.05 -8.44 0.19
CA LEU A 195 -6.77 -9.40 -0.67
C LEU A 195 -8.04 -9.88 0.01
N ASP A 196 -9.11 -9.97 -0.77
CA ASP A 196 -10.39 -10.52 -0.32
C ASP A 196 -10.38 -12.06 -0.24
N ARG A 197 -11.54 -12.65 0.06
CA ARG A 197 -11.76 -14.11 0.15
C ARG A 197 -11.52 -14.84 -1.16
N ASP A 198 -11.64 -14.14 -2.28
CA ASP A 198 -11.49 -14.71 -3.62
C ASP A 198 -10.07 -14.46 -4.17
N GLY A 199 -9.21 -13.75 -3.41
CA GLY A 199 -7.85 -13.39 -3.81
C GLY A 199 -7.77 -12.12 -4.66
N ASN A 200 -8.85 -11.33 -4.77
CA ASN A 200 -8.84 -10.07 -5.50
C ASN A 200 -8.23 -8.95 -4.64
N ASP A 201 -7.48 -8.07 -5.28
CA ASP A 201 -6.95 -6.86 -4.65
C ASP A 201 -8.07 -5.83 -4.39
N ILE A 202 -8.36 -5.59 -3.13
CA ILE A 202 -9.35 -4.60 -2.68
C ILE A 202 -8.70 -3.39 -1.99
N THR A 203 -7.39 -3.22 -2.11
CA THR A 203 -6.61 -2.12 -1.49
C THR A 203 -7.17 -0.76 -1.87
N SER A 204 -7.57 -0.56 -3.13
CA SER A 204 -8.11 0.70 -3.64
C SER A 204 -9.44 1.13 -3.00
N LEU A 205 -10.17 0.21 -2.34
CA LEU A 205 -11.40 0.54 -1.61
C LEU A 205 -11.12 1.26 -0.28
N PHE A 206 -9.89 1.15 0.23
CA PHE A 206 -9.46 1.83 1.45
C PHE A 206 -9.00 3.26 1.13
N THR A 207 -9.92 4.21 1.11
CA THR A 207 -9.53 5.62 1.08
C THR A 207 -8.59 5.94 2.25
N PRO A 208 -7.73 7.00 2.18
CA PRO A 208 -6.79 7.33 3.26
C PRO A 208 -7.45 7.36 4.64
N LYS A 209 -8.66 7.92 4.74
CA LYS A 209 -9.40 7.99 6.02
C LYS A 209 -9.92 6.62 6.49
N LEU A 210 -10.35 5.75 5.59
CA LEU A 210 -10.81 4.39 5.94
C LEU A 210 -9.63 3.48 6.30
N LYS A 211 -8.49 3.62 5.63
CA LYS A 211 -7.24 2.96 5.98
C LYS A 211 -6.79 3.35 7.39
N GLN A 212 -6.74 4.65 7.68
CA GLN A 212 -6.42 5.19 9.00
C GLN A 212 -7.34 4.63 10.09
N LEU A 213 -8.66 4.61 9.81
CA LEU A 213 -9.68 4.09 10.72
C LEU A 213 -9.51 2.59 10.98
N PHE A 214 -9.26 1.81 9.93
CA PHE A 214 -9.02 0.38 10.00
C PHE A 214 -7.78 0.06 10.86
N ILE A 215 -6.64 0.70 10.55
CA ILE A 215 -5.39 0.50 11.28
C ILE A 215 -5.57 0.87 12.76
N LEU A 216 -6.18 2.03 13.06
CA LEU A 216 -6.39 2.47 14.43
C LEU A 216 -7.22 1.48 15.26
N ILE A 217 -8.34 1.00 14.72
CA ILE A 217 -9.20 0.02 15.42
C ILE A 217 -8.43 -1.29 15.62
N MET A 218 -7.72 -1.76 14.59
CA MET A 218 -6.93 -3.00 14.65
C MET A 218 -5.84 -2.93 15.72
N LEU A 219 -5.05 -1.85 15.75
CA LEU A 219 -3.97 -1.67 16.71
C LEU A 219 -4.48 -1.68 18.15
N HIS A 220 -5.58 -0.99 18.42
CA HIS A 220 -6.18 -0.98 19.75
C HIS A 220 -6.87 -2.31 20.12
N SER A 221 -7.31 -3.08 19.12
CA SER A 221 -7.91 -4.40 19.33
C SER A 221 -6.83 -5.46 19.61
N SER A 222 -5.62 -5.33 19.05
CA SER A 222 -4.50 -6.23 19.26
C SER A 222 -3.82 -6.07 20.65
N ARG A 223 -4.03 -4.91 21.32
CA ARG A 223 -3.60 -4.64 22.68
C ARG A 223 -4.67 -5.07 23.68
N GLY A 224 -4.66 -6.34 24.10
CA GLY A 224 -5.54 -6.85 25.16
C GLY A 224 -7.01 -7.06 24.77
N GLY A 225 -7.39 -6.93 23.52
CA GLY A 225 -8.74 -7.21 23.02
C GLY A 225 -9.82 -6.16 23.35
N PHE A 226 -9.47 -5.06 24.02
CA PHE A 226 -10.45 -4.07 24.49
C PHE A 226 -10.90 -3.08 23.40
N GLY A 227 -10.20 -3.00 22.27
CA GLY A 227 -10.49 -2.05 21.21
C GLY A 227 -10.34 -0.58 21.62
N ILE A 228 -10.87 0.34 20.82
CA ILE A 228 -10.76 1.80 21.03
C ILE A 228 -12.10 2.42 21.42
N SER A 229 -12.10 3.37 22.38
CA SER A 229 -13.32 4.08 22.74
C SER A 229 -13.82 4.96 21.59
N SER A 230 -15.14 5.12 21.52
CA SER A 230 -15.80 5.99 20.52
C SER A 230 -15.29 7.45 20.59
N LYS A 231 -14.93 7.93 21.79
CA LYS A 231 -14.39 9.27 22.00
C LYS A 231 -12.95 9.36 21.46
N ASP A 232 -12.08 8.45 21.86
CA ASP A 232 -10.67 8.43 21.43
C ASP A 232 -10.55 8.23 19.92
N LEU A 233 -11.32 7.32 19.35
CA LEU A 233 -11.37 7.12 17.91
C LEU A 233 -11.74 8.41 17.19
N THR A 234 -12.74 9.15 17.69
CA THR A 234 -13.16 10.42 17.08
C THR A 234 -12.07 11.48 17.20
N ARG A 235 -11.43 11.56 18.36
CA ARG A 235 -10.33 12.51 18.61
C ARG A 235 -9.15 12.23 17.67
N MET A 236 -8.70 10.98 17.58
CA MET A 236 -7.52 10.59 16.81
C MET A 236 -7.72 10.71 15.30
N ILE A 237 -8.93 10.47 14.78
CA ILE A 237 -9.22 10.51 13.34
C ILE A 237 -9.66 11.91 12.87
N TRP A 238 -10.39 12.66 13.70
CA TRP A 238 -10.96 13.97 13.30
C TRP A 238 -10.44 15.15 14.12
N GLY A 239 -9.52 14.94 15.08
CA GLY A 239 -8.90 16.01 15.86
C GLY A 239 -9.87 16.76 16.80
N ASN A 240 -10.95 16.13 17.26
CA ASN A 240 -12.01 16.82 17.97
C ASN A 240 -12.35 16.14 19.30
N ASP A 241 -12.04 16.82 20.42
CA ASP A 241 -12.31 16.32 21.77
C ASP A 241 -13.80 16.36 22.13
N ASN A 242 -14.56 17.32 21.58
CA ASN A 242 -16.01 17.46 21.76
C ASN A 242 -16.72 17.38 20.40
N PRO A 243 -16.97 16.17 19.89
CA PRO A 243 -17.47 15.99 18.54
C PRO A 243 -18.89 16.56 18.38
N SER A 244 -19.06 17.40 17.36
CA SER A 244 -20.35 17.91 16.92
C SER A 244 -21.28 16.76 16.45
N LYS A 245 -22.58 17.04 16.28
CA LYS A 245 -23.49 16.08 15.66
C LYS A 245 -23.00 15.64 14.28
N SER A 246 -22.45 16.56 13.49
CA SER A 246 -21.87 16.29 12.17
C SER A 246 -20.69 15.31 12.27
N THR A 247 -19.72 15.52 13.18
CA THR A 247 -18.57 14.61 13.37
C THR A 247 -19.01 13.22 13.81
N LYS A 248 -20.03 13.11 14.68
CA LYS A 248 -20.62 11.81 15.08
C LYS A 248 -21.25 11.09 13.88
N SER A 249 -21.94 11.82 13.02
CA SER A 249 -22.53 11.27 11.79
C SER A 249 -21.44 10.79 10.82
N LEU A 250 -20.40 11.60 10.59
CA LEU A 250 -19.24 11.23 9.75
C LEU A 250 -18.56 9.95 10.25
N ARG A 251 -18.35 9.82 11.56
CA ARG A 251 -17.83 8.59 12.17
C ARG A 251 -18.71 7.38 11.84
N SER A 252 -20.02 7.50 12.06
CA SER A 252 -20.96 6.41 11.82
C SER A 252 -20.96 5.97 10.34
N VAL A 253 -20.95 6.93 9.42
CA VAL A 253 -20.87 6.66 7.99
C VAL A 253 -19.53 6.00 7.62
N SER A 254 -18.42 6.46 8.21
CA SER A 254 -17.10 5.88 7.93
C SER A 254 -16.98 4.44 8.44
N ILE A 255 -17.51 4.15 9.64
CA ILE A 255 -17.59 2.79 10.18
C ILE A 255 -18.46 1.89 9.29
N LEU A 256 -19.60 2.39 8.82
CA LEU A 256 -20.46 1.61 7.92
C LEU A 256 -19.74 1.28 6.60
N LYS A 257 -19.07 2.26 6.00
CA LYS A 257 -18.26 2.03 4.80
C LYS A 257 -17.13 1.02 5.03
N LEU A 258 -16.43 1.13 6.17
CA LEU A 258 -15.37 0.19 6.53
C LEU A 258 -15.94 -1.23 6.68
N ARG A 259 -17.04 -1.42 7.40
CA ARG A 259 -17.72 -2.72 7.53
C ARG A 259 -18.03 -3.33 6.16
N LYS A 260 -18.59 -2.53 5.23
CA LYS A 260 -18.93 -2.99 3.88
C LYS A 260 -17.71 -3.45 3.08
N ILE A 261 -16.54 -2.84 3.30
CA ILE A 261 -15.30 -3.32 2.67
C ILE A 261 -14.86 -4.64 3.31
N LEU A 262 -14.90 -4.71 4.64
CA LEU A 262 -14.48 -5.89 5.40
C LEU A 262 -15.38 -7.13 5.17
N GLU A 263 -16.64 -6.95 4.78
CA GLU A 263 -17.54 -8.04 4.35
C GLU A 263 -16.98 -8.86 3.17
N ARG A 264 -16.01 -8.33 2.41
CA ARG A 264 -15.34 -9.05 1.33
C ARG A 264 -14.24 -9.99 1.83
N ILE A 265 -13.76 -9.78 3.05
CA ILE A 265 -12.78 -10.63 3.72
C ILE A 265 -13.55 -11.57 4.64
N ASP A 266 -13.19 -12.85 4.68
CA ASP A 266 -13.91 -13.80 5.52
C ASP A 266 -13.75 -13.45 7.00
N THR A 267 -14.90 -13.38 7.71
CA THR A 267 -14.95 -13.25 9.17
C THR A 267 -14.06 -12.13 9.75
N VAL A 268 -14.12 -10.95 9.13
CA VAL A 268 -13.55 -9.70 9.67
C VAL A 268 -14.67 -8.76 10.03
N GLU A 269 -14.83 -8.47 11.30
CA GLU A 269 -15.93 -7.64 11.79
C GLU A 269 -15.46 -6.50 12.68
N VAL A 270 -16.09 -5.32 12.51
CA VAL A 270 -15.96 -4.21 13.46
C VAL A 270 -17.15 -4.24 14.41
N LEU A 271 -16.93 -4.77 15.60
CA LEU A 271 -17.93 -4.81 16.66
C LEU A 271 -18.00 -3.46 17.38
N PHE A 272 -19.17 -3.17 17.94
CA PHE A 272 -19.36 -2.02 18.84
C PHE A 272 -20.00 -2.52 20.13
N ASN A 273 -19.21 -2.54 21.20
CA ASN A 273 -19.64 -3.01 22.51
C ASN A 273 -19.12 -2.08 23.60
N ALA A 274 -19.90 -1.80 24.62
CA ALA A 274 -19.53 -0.96 25.75
C ALA A 274 -18.89 0.38 25.33
N ASN A 275 -19.44 1.03 24.30
CA ASN A 275 -18.94 2.29 23.72
C ASN A 275 -17.51 2.20 23.11
N ARG A 276 -17.07 1.00 22.72
CA ARG A 276 -15.76 0.74 22.10
C ARG A 276 -15.93 0.04 20.76
N TYR A 277 -15.06 0.35 19.82
CA TYR A 277 -14.92 -0.35 18.54
C TYR A 277 -13.83 -1.39 18.68
N ILE A 278 -14.14 -2.62 18.30
CA ILE A 278 -13.23 -3.78 18.37
C ILE A 278 -13.20 -4.40 16.99
N LEU A 279 -12.02 -4.62 16.43
CA LEU A 279 -11.83 -5.42 15.23
C LEU A 279 -11.64 -6.87 15.63
N GLN A 280 -12.50 -7.74 15.13
CA GLN A 280 -12.40 -9.18 15.29
C GLN A 280 -11.98 -9.79 13.95
N LEU A 281 -10.90 -10.57 13.96
CA LEU A 281 -10.41 -11.32 12.80
C LEU A 281 -10.48 -12.82 13.13
N SER A 282 -10.92 -13.63 12.15
CA SER A 282 -10.82 -15.09 12.30
C SER A 282 -9.38 -15.56 12.05
N LYS A 283 -9.13 -16.83 12.39
CA LYS A 283 -7.84 -17.49 12.15
C LYS A 283 -7.54 -17.70 10.66
N ASP A 284 -8.55 -17.62 9.80
CA ASP A 284 -8.43 -17.81 8.36
C ASP A 284 -7.97 -16.54 7.63
N VAL A 285 -7.89 -15.42 8.35
CA VAL A 285 -7.39 -14.14 7.84
C VAL A 285 -5.95 -13.95 8.29
N TYR A 286 -5.05 -13.90 7.34
CA TYR A 286 -3.66 -13.59 7.63
C TYR A 286 -3.43 -12.08 7.66
N CYS A 287 -2.84 -11.58 8.74
CA CYS A 287 -2.35 -10.21 8.86
C CYS A 287 -0.91 -10.25 9.36
N ASP A 288 0.02 -9.75 8.55
CA ASP A 288 1.46 -9.79 8.82
C ASP A 288 1.84 -9.06 10.11
N TYR A 289 1.22 -7.92 10.41
CA TYR A 289 1.43 -7.20 11.67
C TYR A 289 1.01 -8.04 12.90
N LEU A 290 -0.13 -8.71 12.83
CA LEU A 290 -0.59 -9.57 13.92
C LEU A 290 0.29 -10.81 14.04
N ALA A 291 0.69 -11.41 12.94
CA ALA A 291 1.63 -12.54 12.91
C ALA A 291 2.98 -12.15 13.53
N CYS A 292 3.50 -10.96 13.21
CA CYS A 292 4.71 -10.41 13.84
C CYS A 292 4.52 -10.22 15.36
N LEU A 293 3.39 -9.61 15.78
CA LEU A 293 3.09 -9.41 17.20
C LEU A 293 3.00 -10.73 17.97
N ASP A 294 2.32 -11.73 17.42
CA ASP A 294 2.15 -13.04 18.04
C ASP A 294 3.51 -13.74 18.15
N TRP A 295 4.33 -13.64 17.11
CA TRP A 295 5.69 -14.14 17.13
C TRP A 295 6.52 -13.46 18.24
N LEU A 296 6.49 -12.13 18.36
CA LEU A 296 7.23 -11.37 19.37
C LEU A 296 6.75 -11.67 20.81
N LYS A 297 5.48 -11.95 21.02
CA LYS A 297 4.90 -12.29 22.33
C LYS A 297 5.23 -13.72 22.79
N ASP A 298 5.46 -14.62 21.86
CA ASP A 298 5.76 -16.00 22.18
C ASP A 298 7.17 -16.13 22.78
N LYS A 299 7.25 -16.67 24.00
CA LYS A 299 8.48 -16.79 24.78
C LYS A 299 9.23 -18.11 24.57
N ARG A 300 8.81 -18.94 23.63
CA ARG A 300 9.51 -20.21 23.32
C ARG A 300 10.93 -19.94 22.83
N VAL A 301 11.83 -20.92 23.03
CA VAL A 301 13.14 -20.91 22.39
C VAL A 301 12.93 -20.93 20.87
N ARG A 302 13.55 -20.01 20.17
CA ARG A 302 13.42 -19.84 18.71
C ARG A 302 14.37 -20.77 17.99
N THR A 303 13.86 -21.46 17.01
CA THR A 303 14.65 -22.23 16.05
C THR A 303 14.97 -21.39 14.82
N GLN A 304 15.91 -21.87 14.00
CA GLN A 304 16.21 -21.22 12.71
C GLN A 304 14.97 -21.09 11.80
N PRO A 305 14.12 -22.12 11.62
CA PRO A 305 12.87 -21.97 10.86
C PRO A 305 11.90 -20.93 11.44
N ASP A 306 11.82 -20.79 12.76
CA ASP A 306 10.98 -19.76 13.40
C ASP A 306 11.49 -18.35 13.04
N PHE A 307 12.82 -18.18 13.01
CA PHE A 307 13.44 -16.92 12.61
C PHE A 307 13.21 -16.61 11.13
N GLU A 308 13.34 -17.59 10.24
CA GLU A 308 13.08 -17.38 8.82
C GLU A 308 11.64 -16.94 8.56
N TYR A 309 10.67 -17.53 9.24
CA TYR A 309 9.29 -17.10 9.17
C TYR A 309 9.11 -15.63 9.62
N PHE A 310 9.71 -15.25 10.74
CA PHE A 310 9.68 -13.87 11.23
C PHE A 310 10.36 -12.91 10.24
N TYR A 311 11.52 -13.30 9.72
CA TYR A 311 12.28 -12.53 8.77
C TYR A 311 11.48 -12.30 7.46
N ASP A 312 10.77 -13.32 6.96
CA ASP A 312 9.89 -13.17 5.78
C ASP A 312 8.82 -12.09 6.01
N ILE A 313 8.28 -12.00 7.22
CA ILE A 313 7.28 -10.96 7.55
C ILE A 313 7.90 -9.56 7.46
N ILE A 314 9.01 -9.33 8.17
CA ILE A 314 9.61 -7.99 8.32
C ILE A 314 10.36 -7.53 7.07
N SER A 315 10.86 -8.46 6.24
CA SER A 315 11.61 -8.15 5.01
C SER A 315 10.76 -7.48 3.92
N LYS A 316 9.42 -7.48 4.07
CA LYS A 316 8.49 -6.81 3.15
C LYS A 316 8.58 -5.28 3.20
N GLY A 317 9.28 -4.74 4.21
CA GLY A 317 9.56 -3.31 4.34
C GLY A 317 9.16 -2.74 5.71
N GLU A 318 9.25 -1.43 5.82
CA GLU A 318 8.89 -0.69 7.03
C GLU A 318 7.42 -0.93 7.43
N VAL A 319 7.15 -1.15 8.72
CA VAL A 319 5.79 -1.28 9.24
C VAL A 319 5.03 0.05 9.08
N PHE A 320 3.80 0.00 8.58
CA PHE A 320 2.96 1.17 8.29
C PHE A 320 3.64 2.19 7.36
N LYS A 321 4.35 1.71 6.34
CA LYS A 321 5.07 2.56 5.38
C LYS A 321 4.18 3.67 4.82
N GLY A 322 4.70 4.90 4.87
CA GLY A 322 3.99 6.09 4.37
C GLY A 322 2.88 6.62 5.28
N GLU A 323 2.65 6.01 6.45
CA GLU A 323 1.73 6.51 7.46
C GLU A 323 2.50 7.16 8.62
N SER A 324 2.10 8.38 9.00
CA SER A 324 2.71 9.13 10.10
C SER A 324 1.61 9.83 10.88
N PHE A 325 1.23 9.26 12.02
CA PHE A 325 0.23 9.81 12.93
C PHE A 325 0.74 9.66 14.36
N ASP A 326 0.69 10.71 15.18
CA ASP A 326 1.19 10.73 16.56
C ASP A 326 0.69 9.53 17.39
N TRP A 327 -0.55 9.09 17.18
CA TRP A 327 -1.12 7.94 17.89
C TRP A 327 -0.55 6.59 17.45
N MET A 328 0.19 6.54 16.35
CA MET A 328 0.81 5.32 15.80
C MET A 328 2.23 5.09 16.35
N ASP A 329 2.89 6.14 16.83
CA ASP A 329 4.32 6.12 17.19
C ASP A 329 4.65 5.06 18.24
N ASP A 330 3.83 4.90 19.29
CA ASP A 330 4.01 3.86 20.30
C ASP A 330 3.97 2.44 19.72
N PHE A 331 3.07 2.22 18.74
CA PHE A 331 2.92 0.90 18.11
C PHE A 331 4.08 0.62 17.17
N LYS A 332 4.49 1.62 16.40
CA LYS A 332 5.60 1.55 15.47
C LYS A 332 6.91 1.33 16.22
N SER A 333 7.19 2.15 17.23
CA SER A 333 8.39 2.04 18.06
C SER A 333 8.50 0.67 18.75
N TYR A 334 7.39 0.12 19.23
CA TYR A 334 7.40 -1.23 19.84
C TYR A 334 7.85 -2.29 18.83
N ILE A 335 7.30 -2.28 17.61
CA ILE A 335 7.67 -3.23 16.56
C ILE A 335 9.13 -3.01 16.14
N CYS A 336 9.54 -1.76 15.85
CA CYS A 336 10.90 -1.45 15.41
C CYS A 336 11.93 -1.90 16.43
N ASN A 337 11.78 -1.52 17.72
CA ASN A 337 12.71 -1.88 18.79
C ASN A 337 12.77 -3.40 19.01
N SER A 338 11.59 -4.05 19.05
CA SER A 338 11.57 -5.51 19.23
C SER A 338 12.18 -6.25 18.03
N THR A 339 12.02 -5.72 16.83
CA THR A 339 12.63 -6.27 15.61
C THR A 339 14.15 -6.14 15.66
N VAL A 340 14.67 -4.97 16.02
CA VAL A 340 16.12 -4.75 16.20
C VAL A 340 16.67 -5.72 17.24
N ASP A 341 16.03 -5.85 18.41
CA ASP A 341 16.45 -6.78 19.47
C ASP A 341 16.52 -8.24 19.00
N VAL A 342 15.59 -8.68 18.18
CA VAL A 342 15.57 -10.03 17.61
C VAL A 342 16.69 -10.19 16.59
N LEU A 343 16.79 -9.27 15.64
CA LEU A 343 17.77 -9.33 14.55
C LEU A 343 19.20 -9.28 15.10
N SER A 344 19.50 -8.42 16.10
CA SER A 344 20.81 -8.33 16.73
C SER A 344 21.23 -9.62 17.43
N ARG A 345 20.30 -10.42 17.96
CA ARG A 345 20.63 -11.74 18.54
C ARG A 345 20.88 -12.81 17.47
N PHE A 346 20.16 -12.73 16.36
CA PHE A 346 20.28 -13.73 15.32
C PHE A 346 21.44 -13.48 14.38
N ILE A 347 21.86 -12.22 14.16
CA ILE A 347 22.99 -11.91 13.27
C ILE A 347 24.28 -12.60 13.70
N ASP A 348 24.49 -12.76 15.03
CA ASP A 348 25.63 -13.45 15.62
C ASP A 348 25.67 -14.95 15.33
N THR A 349 24.54 -15.54 14.93
CA THR A 349 24.47 -16.98 14.64
C THR A 349 24.93 -17.33 13.22
N TYR A 350 25.14 -16.32 12.37
CA TYR A 350 25.57 -16.49 10.99
C TYR A 350 27.08 -16.24 10.83
N SER A 351 27.76 -17.13 10.10
CA SER A 351 29.18 -16.96 9.74
C SER A 351 29.30 -15.97 8.57
N ILE A 352 30.14 -14.95 8.73
CA ILE A 352 30.44 -14.03 7.62
C ILE A 352 31.13 -14.76 6.48
N GLU A 353 31.92 -15.79 6.78
CA GLU A 353 32.68 -16.59 5.81
C GLU A 353 31.75 -17.39 4.88
N ASP A 354 30.69 -17.93 5.41
CA ASP A 354 29.79 -18.83 4.69
C ASP A 354 28.48 -18.13 4.24
N GLU A 355 28.03 -17.11 4.98
CA GLU A 355 26.69 -16.55 4.84
C GLU A 355 26.69 -15.00 4.77
N ALA A 356 27.71 -14.41 4.14
CA ALA A 356 27.88 -12.95 4.06
C ALA A 356 26.62 -12.21 3.54
N ASP A 357 25.96 -12.77 2.52
CA ASP A 357 24.71 -12.18 1.98
C ASP A 357 23.61 -12.13 3.03
N ARG A 358 23.48 -13.16 3.86
CA ARG A 358 22.49 -13.21 4.91
C ARG A 358 22.78 -12.19 6.01
N VAL A 359 24.04 -12.06 6.40
CA VAL A 359 24.51 -11.05 7.36
C VAL A 359 24.18 -9.63 6.84
N ILE A 360 24.44 -9.34 5.55
CA ILE A 360 24.11 -8.06 4.93
C ILE A 360 22.60 -7.81 4.98
N GLN A 361 21.79 -8.81 4.62
CA GLN A 361 20.33 -8.68 4.64
C GLN A 361 19.78 -8.39 6.04
N ILE A 362 20.29 -9.08 7.08
CA ILE A 362 19.88 -8.85 8.46
C ILE A 362 20.32 -7.47 8.94
N ALA A 363 21.57 -7.07 8.65
CA ALA A 363 22.08 -5.75 8.98
C ALA A 363 21.26 -4.63 8.28
N ASP A 364 20.83 -4.83 7.04
CA ASP A 364 19.95 -3.90 6.33
C ASP A 364 18.60 -3.75 7.01
N GLN A 365 18.01 -4.84 7.52
CA GLN A 365 16.75 -4.78 8.27
C GLN A 365 16.92 -4.10 9.63
N ILE A 366 18.07 -4.26 10.29
CA ILE A 366 18.37 -3.49 11.52
C ILE A 366 18.44 -2.00 11.19
N LEU A 367 19.24 -1.62 10.18
CA LEU A 367 19.41 -0.22 9.77
C LEU A 367 18.14 0.41 9.22
N LEU A 368 17.19 -0.37 8.71
CA LEU A 368 15.87 0.13 8.31
C LEU A 368 15.04 0.58 9.52
N ASN A 369 15.16 -0.11 10.66
CA ASN A 369 14.40 0.16 11.88
C ASN A 369 15.16 1.09 12.86
N ASP A 370 16.48 1.04 12.83
CA ASP A 370 17.42 1.87 13.62
C ASP A 370 18.57 2.33 12.71
N PRO A 371 18.40 3.45 12.00
CA PRO A 371 19.36 3.92 10.98
C PRO A 371 20.76 4.27 11.51
N CYS A 372 20.91 4.48 12.82
CA CYS A 372 22.18 4.81 13.47
C CYS A 372 22.73 3.64 14.31
N ASN A 373 22.32 2.40 14.02
CA ASN A 373 22.81 1.23 14.69
C ASN A 373 24.26 0.91 14.30
N GLU A 374 25.18 1.15 15.22
CA GLU A 374 26.63 1.00 14.97
C GLU A 374 27.02 -0.47 14.76
N GLU A 375 26.41 -1.39 15.50
CA GLU A 375 26.69 -2.81 15.40
C GLU A 375 26.28 -3.37 14.04
N ALA A 376 25.09 -3.03 13.55
CA ALA A 376 24.64 -3.41 12.21
C ALA A 376 25.53 -2.84 11.11
N LEU A 377 26.02 -1.61 11.26
CA LEU A 377 27.02 -1.04 10.35
C LEU A 377 28.27 -1.91 10.31
N LEU A 378 28.80 -2.32 11.48
CA LEU A 378 29.99 -3.13 11.57
C LEU A 378 29.84 -4.48 10.87
N TYR A 379 28.73 -5.19 11.12
CA TYR A 379 28.42 -6.47 10.45
C TYR A 379 28.34 -6.29 8.93
N LYS A 380 27.60 -5.28 8.46
CA LYS A 380 27.44 -5.02 7.03
C LYS A 380 28.77 -4.70 6.35
N ILE A 381 29.59 -3.84 6.95
CA ILE A 381 30.92 -3.50 6.40
C ILE A 381 31.81 -4.73 6.34
N LYS A 382 31.90 -5.50 7.41
CA LYS A 382 32.73 -6.74 7.44
C LYS A 382 32.31 -7.73 6.37
N ALA A 383 31.01 -7.97 6.22
CA ALA A 383 30.47 -8.88 5.21
C ALA A 383 30.73 -8.39 3.78
N LEU A 384 30.56 -7.09 3.50
CA LEU A 384 30.88 -6.49 2.20
C LEU A 384 32.38 -6.58 1.85
N ILE A 385 33.25 -6.39 2.84
CA ILE A 385 34.71 -6.51 2.64
C ILE A 385 35.07 -7.97 2.36
N TYR A 386 34.49 -8.90 3.09
CA TYR A 386 34.67 -10.33 2.84
C TYR A 386 34.30 -10.72 1.41
N GLN A 387 33.25 -10.11 0.87
CA GLN A 387 32.84 -10.25 -0.53
C GLN A 387 33.71 -9.46 -1.52
N ASN A 388 34.83 -8.86 -1.08
CA ASN A 388 35.70 -7.98 -1.89
C ASN A 388 34.98 -6.71 -2.42
N ASN A 389 33.87 -6.29 -1.81
CA ASN A 389 33.09 -5.12 -2.25
C ASN A 389 33.44 -3.85 -1.44
N PHE A 390 34.72 -3.49 -1.47
CA PHE A 390 35.27 -2.36 -0.70
C PHE A 390 34.63 -1.01 -1.05
N LYS A 391 34.30 -0.80 -2.32
CA LYS A 391 33.65 0.46 -2.75
C LYS A 391 32.29 0.64 -2.09
N LEU A 392 31.51 -0.42 -2.04
CA LEU A 392 30.19 -0.37 -1.40
C LEU A 392 30.34 -0.26 0.13
N ALA A 393 31.26 -0.97 0.74
CA ALA A 393 31.56 -0.86 2.16
C ALA A 393 31.90 0.60 2.56
N ARG A 394 32.78 1.26 1.78
CA ARG A 394 33.12 2.67 2.00
C ARG A 394 31.92 3.59 1.81
N TYR A 395 31.13 3.39 0.77
CA TYR A 395 29.92 4.19 0.54
C TYR A 395 28.91 4.04 1.69
N VAL A 396 28.68 2.82 2.20
CA VAL A 396 27.79 2.56 3.33
C VAL A 396 28.28 3.28 4.58
N TYR A 397 29.57 3.22 4.86
CA TYR A 397 30.17 3.94 5.99
C TYR A 397 30.01 5.46 5.88
N ASP A 398 30.37 6.06 4.74
CA ASP A 398 30.29 7.50 4.54
C ASP A 398 28.83 8.01 4.66
N ARG A 399 27.88 7.23 4.15
CA ARG A 399 26.46 7.53 4.28
C ARG A 399 25.97 7.44 5.73
N PHE A 400 26.42 6.44 6.47
CA PHE A 400 26.10 6.29 7.89
C PHE A 400 26.65 7.48 8.70
N CYS A 401 27.92 7.88 8.48
CA CYS A 401 28.52 9.02 9.17
C CYS A 401 27.74 10.32 8.90
N ALA A 402 27.29 10.56 7.68
CA ALA A 402 26.49 11.73 7.33
C ALA A 402 25.14 11.73 8.08
N LEU A 403 24.45 10.57 8.13
CA LEU A 403 23.18 10.42 8.83
C LEU A 403 23.36 10.54 10.35
N TYR A 404 24.42 9.95 10.91
CA TYR A 404 24.74 10.02 12.33
C TYR A 404 24.93 11.48 12.77
N GLN A 405 25.68 12.25 11.98
CA GLN A 405 25.88 13.69 12.25
C GLN A 405 24.58 14.50 12.12
N GLU A 406 23.71 14.15 11.16
CA GLU A 406 22.41 14.78 11.02
C GLU A 406 21.49 14.51 12.23
N MET A 407 21.49 13.28 12.74
CA MET A 407 20.60 12.87 13.83
C MET A 407 21.09 13.31 15.22
N TYR A 408 22.41 13.21 15.45
CA TYR A 408 22.98 13.49 16.80
C TYR A 408 23.72 14.81 16.90
N GLY A 409 24.00 15.49 15.78
CA GLY A 409 24.77 16.75 15.75
C GLY A 409 26.28 16.55 15.95
N GLU A 410 26.76 15.32 16.08
CA GLU A 410 28.15 14.95 16.34
C GLU A 410 28.68 14.01 15.27
N ALA A 411 30.00 14.10 14.98
CA ALA A 411 30.61 13.21 14.03
C ALA A 411 30.74 11.79 14.62
N PHE A 412 30.53 10.77 13.77
CA PHE A 412 30.77 9.38 14.18
C PHE A 412 32.27 9.17 14.49
N THR A 413 32.56 8.58 15.65
CA THR A 413 33.91 8.58 16.21
C THR A 413 34.85 7.53 15.64
N SER A 414 34.31 6.36 15.19
CA SER A 414 35.14 5.27 14.69
C SER A 414 35.48 5.47 13.21
N SER A 415 36.77 5.59 12.86
CA SER A 415 37.19 5.73 11.46
C SER A 415 36.91 4.43 10.67
N PHE A 416 36.83 4.56 9.35
CA PHE A 416 36.63 3.38 8.47
C PHE A 416 37.70 2.32 8.66
N GLU A 417 38.96 2.73 8.86
CA GLU A 417 40.11 1.87 9.09
C GLU A 417 40.04 1.11 10.43
N GLN A 418 39.33 1.67 11.43
CA GLN A 418 39.08 1.02 12.71
C GLN A 418 37.93 0.00 12.62
N VAL A 419 36.98 0.26 11.75
CA VAL A 419 35.83 -0.62 11.48
C VAL A 419 36.25 -1.84 10.66
N VAL A 420 37.27 -1.69 9.80
CA VAL A 420 37.77 -2.75 8.92
C VAL A 420 38.85 -3.57 9.65
N PRO A 421 38.71 -4.90 9.78
CA PRO A 421 39.76 -5.74 10.39
C PRO A 421 41.09 -5.62 9.63
N SER A 422 42.18 -5.35 10.34
CA SER A 422 43.52 -5.19 9.75
C SER A 422 43.99 -6.39 8.94
N SER A 423 43.46 -7.59 9.26
CA SER A 423 43.76 -8.84 8.51
C SER A 423 43.17 -8.86 7.11
N LEU A 424 42.10 -8.09 6.83
CA LEU A 424 41.49 -8.02 5.51
C LEU A 424 42.05 -6.87 4.65
N MET A 425 42.70 -5.88 5.26
CA MET A 425 43.39 -4.79 4.54
C MET A 425 44.72 -5.23 3.91
N SER A 426 45.40 -6.22 4.49
CA SER A 426 46.70 -6.70 3.98
C SER A 426 46.63 -7.49 2.66
N GLN A 427 45.44 -7.83 2.17
CA GLN A 427 45.26 -8.51 0.88
C GLN A 427 45.19 -7.56 -0.32
N GLN A 428 45.29 -6.24 -0.13
CA GLN A 428 45.18 -5.21 -1.17
C GLN A 428 46.51 -4.55 -1.59
N SER A 429 47.67 -5.15 -1.37
CA SER A 429 48.88 -4.64 -2.02
C SER A 429 48.80 -5.01 -3.51
N PRO A 430 48.71 -4.02 -4.43
CA PRO A 430 48.72 -4.33 -5.86
C PRO A 430 50.10 -4.88 -6.25
N GLN A 431 50.09 -6.01 -6.95
CA GLN A 431 51.21 -6.44 -7.78
C GLN A 431 51.25 -5.59 -9.04
#